data_1d33a8768d6f134286719b81bc127dd5
#
_entry.id   1d33a8768d6f134286719b81bc127dd5
#
_cell.length_a   1.000
_cell.length_b   1.000
_cell.length_c   1.000
_cell.angle_alpha   90.00
_cell.angle_beta   90.00
_cell.angle_gamma   90.00
#
_symmetry.space_group_name_H-M   'P 1'
#
loop_
_entity.id
_entity.type
_entity.pdbx_description
1 polymer ?
#
loop_
_entity_poly.entity_id
_entity_poly.type
_entity_poly.pdbx_seq_one_letter_code
_entity_poly.pdbx_strand_id
1 'polypeptide(L)'
;MAEQGILLDPDLAFRESWEQKTYEEIKKHTYIDPLYDAGFKAFLNDEQAMISFLNGVFHLEGDNRIVSVTLKNTEINIIFPQVKTFRLDIRATTSNGFSVNVEMQKAKHSRFIERILLQHSAFMIQSKYEWDKEFLSEPKCELSEEERARRDELRYEIPPTFAIWICDFPVEKQEKYRGTWAIRNERGLTVTDKVKYILYDLTRFNKKLDSIRTTEERWLYLLKHAGKADSLPDFDDSVISDAIKRLLVDSAPDKLIREQARDMVLTEEELDHLAAMKVRARREGLAEGLAEGRAEGRAEGHAEGRAEGRAEGRAEGRAEGLAEGESNGIDKSLDVFRSLGVSDDMLEKESKILASSKK
;
A
#
# COMPACT_ATOMS: atom_id res chain seq x y z
N MET A 1 15.22 -41.45 -13.71
CA MET A 1 14.53 -40.18 -13.39
C MET A 1 13.40 -40.55 -12.41
N ALA A 2 13.64 -40.32 -11.15
CA ALA A 2 12.68 -40.62 -10.11
C ALA A 2 11.75 -39.40 -9.98
N GLU A 3 10.46 -39.59 -10.26
CA GLU A 3 9.41 -38.64 -9.87
C GLU A 3 9.44 -38.53 -8.34
N GLN A 4 9.92 -37.40 -7.83
CA GLN A 4 9.70 -37.04 -6.45
C GLN A 4 8.21 -36.69 -6.35
N GLY A 5 7.40 -37.67 -5.94
CA GLY A 5 6.05 -37.46 -5.47
C GLY A 5 6.12 -36.49 -4.28
N ILE A 6 5.62 -35.27 -4.47
CA ILE A 6 5.35 -34.32 -3.39
C ILE A 6 4.34 -35.02 -2.50
N LEU A 7 4.79 -35.56 -1.35
CA LEU A 7 3.92 -35.99 -0.28
C LEU A 7 3.15 -34.75 0.19
N LEU A 8 1.94 -34.58 -0.32
CA LEU A 8 1.00 -33.57 0.19
C LEU A 8 0.80 -33.87 1.68
N ASP A 9 1.02 -32.87 2.51
CA ASP A 9 0.72 -32.89 3.93
C ASP A 9 -0.73 -33.37 4.09
N PRO A 10 -1.00 -34.45 4.86
CA PRO A 10 -2.36 -34.97 5.07
C PRO A 10 -3.34 -33.88 5.55
N ASP A 11 -2.87 -32.92 6.34
CA ASP A 11 -3.66 -31.78 6.79
C ASP A 11 -4.02 -30.84 5.62
N LEU A 12 -3.15 -30.67 4.65
CA LEU A 12 -3.41 -29.87 3.46
C LEU A 12 -4.48 -30.50 2.57
N ALA A 13 -4.38 -31.80 2.30
CA ALA A 13 -5.39 -32.52 1.51
C ALA A 13 -6.76 -32.54 2.20
N PHE A 14 -6.79 -32.64 3.53
CA PHE A 14 -8.02 -32.56 4.31
C PHE A 14 -8.65 -31.17 4.20
N ARG A 15 -7.85 -30.11 4.33
CA ARG A 15 -8.29 -28.71 4.20
C ARG A 15 -8.82 -28.38 2.81
N GLU A 16 -8.13 -28.81 1.76
CA GLU A 16 -8.59 -28.63 0.37
C GLU A 16 -9.95 -29.33 0.14
N SER A 17 -10.16 -30.50 0.73
CA SER A 17 -11.45 -31.19 0.67
C SER A 17 -12.57 -30.42 1.37
N TRP A 18 -12.30 -29.78 2.53
CA TRP A 18 -13.27 -28.95 3.25
C TRP A 18 -13.52 -27.62 2.53
N GLU A 19 -12.48 -26.98 2.01
CA GLU A 19 -12.60 -25.76 1.20
C GLU A 19 -13.49 -26.02 -0.04
N GLN A 20 -13.28 -27.14 -0.73
CA GLN A 20 -14.12 -27.50 -1.87
C GLN A 20 -15.59 -27.78 -1.47
N LYS A 21 -15.82 -28.48 -0.37
CA LYS A 21 -17.19 -28.70 0.14
C LYS A 21 -17.88 -27.38 0.51
N THR A 22 -17.17 -26.50 1.19
CA THR A 22 -17.67 -25.18 1.58
C THR A 22 -17.95 -24.32 0.35
N TYR A 23 -17.08 -24.37 -0.66
CA TYR A 23 -17.31 -23.71 -1.94
C TYR A 23 -18.62 -24.17 -2.62
N GLU A 24 -18.86 -25.50 -2.70
CA GLU A 24 -20.11 -26.04 -3.26
C GLU A 24 -21.33 -25.69 -2.42
N GLU A 25 -21.15 -25.55 -1.10
CA GLU A 25 -22.23 -25.12 -0.23
C GLU A 25 -22.56 -23.63 -0.44
N ILE A 26 -21.57 -22.75 -0.53
CA ILE A 26 -21.77 -21.31 -0.82
C ILE A 26 -22.55 -21.13 -2.12
N LYS A 27 -22.27 -21.94 -3.15
CA LYS A 27 -22.97 -21.88 -4.45
C LYS A 27 -24.46 -22.19 -4.38
N LYS A 28 -24.95 -22.74 -3.29
CA LYS A 28 -26.40 -22.97 -3.08
C LYS A 28 -27.11 -21.78 -2.45
N HIS A 29 -26.38 -20.80 -1.93
CA HIS A 29 -26.93 -19.58 -1.34
C HIS A 29 -27.15 -18.53 -2.40
N THR A 30 -28.07 -17.60 -2.15
CA THR A 30 -28.32 -16.45 -3.02
C THR A 30 -27.19 -15.42 -2.90
N TYR A 31 -26.67 -15.22 -1.69
CA TYR A 31 -25.69 -14.18 -1.40
C TYR A 31 -24.44 -14.75 -0.70
N ILE A 32 -23.32 -14.16 -1.02
CA ILE A 32 -22.05 -14.29 -0.28
C ILE A 32 -22.25 -13.67 1.11
N ASP A 33 -21.75 -14.30 2.16
CA ASP A 33 -21.89 -13.82 3.54
C ASP A 33 -20.89 -12.69 3.84
N PRO A 34 -21.33 -11.44 4.03
CA PRO A 34 -20.45 -10.31 4.31
C PRO A 34 -19.89 -10.30 5.73
N LEU A 35 -20.15 -11.32 6.54
CA LEU A 35 -19.51 -11.49 7.85
C LEU A 35 -18.12 -12.14 7.74
N TYR A 36 -17.68 -12.53 6.54
CA TYR A 36 -16.33 -13.01 6.24
C TYR A 36 -15.56 -11.99 5.41
N ASP A 37 -14.23 -12.01 5.50
CA ASP A 37 -13.34 -11.00 4.90
C ASP A 37 -13.61 -10.76 3.41
N ALA A 38 -13.70 -11.85 2.63
CA ALA A 38 -13.96 -11.76 1.19
C ALA A 38 -15.33 -11.11 0.88
N GLY A 39 -16.38 -11.55 1.55
CA GLY A 39 -17.74 -11.01 1.41
C GLY A 39 -17.83 -9.57 1.91
N PHE A 40 -17.19 -9.24 3.04
CA PHE A 40 -17.17 -7.90 3.59
C PHE A 40 -16.53 -6.89 2.64
N LYS A 41 -15.39 -7.26 2.06
CA LYS A 41 -14.71 -6.43 1.06
C LYS A 41 -15.54 -6.29 -0.21
N ALA A 42 -16.16 -7.34 -0.71
CA ALA A 42 -17.05 -7.26 -1.86
C ALA A 42 -18.22 -6.31 -1.59
N PHE A 43 -18.75 -6.28 -0.37
CA PHE A 43 -19.89 -5.48 0.02
C PHE A 43 -19.56 -4.00 0.20
N LEU A 44 -18.50 -3.66 0.93
CA LEU A 44 -18.19 -2.30 1.38
C LEU A 44 -16.96 -1.65 0.75
N ASN A 45 -16.05 -2.41 0.12
CA ASN A 45 -14.82 -1.86 -0.46
C ASN A 45 -15.08 -1.21 -1.84
N ASP A 46 -16.03 -0.29 -1.87
CA ASP A 46 -16.47 0.51 -3.00
C ASP A 46 -16.68 1.94 -2.51
N GLU A 47 -16.29 2.94 -3.31
CA GLU A 47 -16.31 4.35 -2.88
C GLU A 47 -17.72 4.82 -2.51
N GLN A 48 -18.72 4.51 -3.31
CA GLN A 48 -20.11 4.95 -3.06
C GLN A 48 -20.73 4.24 -1.86
N ALA A 49 -20.49 2.93 -1.73
CA ALA A 49 -20.90 2.16 -0.57
C ALA A 49 -20.26 2.71 0.71
N MET A 50 -18.96 3.00 0.66
CA MET A 50 -18.23 3.56 1.80
C MET A 50 -18.71 4.96 2.17
N ILE A 51 -18.97 5.85 1.20
CA ILE A 51 -19.55 7.17 1.43
C ILE A 51 -20.91 7.03 2.13
N SER A 52 -21.80 6.17 1.61
CA SER A 52 -23.12 5.95 2.19
C SER A 52 -23.03 5.39 3.61
N PHE A 53 -22.21 4.36 3.81
CA PHE A 53 -21.99 3.74 5.11
C PHE A 53 -21.45 4.75 6.14
N LEU A 54 -20.40 5.49 5.81
CA LEU A 54 -19.77 6.44 6.72
C LEU A 54 -20.69 7.61 7.05
N ASN A 55 -21.43 8.15 6.09
CA ASN A 55 -22.43 9.19 6.36
C ASN A 55 -23.52 8.68 7.33
N GLY A 56 -23.93 7.41 7.19
CA GLY A 56 -24.84 6.76 8.14
C GLY A 56 -24.23 6.63 9.53
N VAL A 57 -23.00 6.09 9.64
CA VAL A 57 -22.29 5.86 10.92
C VAL A 57 -22.04 7.15 11.68
N PHE A 58 -21.65 8.22 11.02
CA PHE A 58 -21.36 9.52 11.64
C PHE A 58 -22.56 10.45 11.69
N HIS A 59 -23.74 10.02 11.20
CA HIS A 59 -24.96 10.83 11.12
C HIS A 59 -24.76 12.18 10.44
N LEU A 60 -24.02 12.17 9.30
CA LEU A 60 -23.69 13.39 8.58
C LEU A 60 -24.76 13.73 7.55
N GLU A 61 -25.23 14.98 7.59
CA GLU A 61 -26.27 15.51 6.70
C GLU A 61 -25.87 16.87 6.12
N GLY A 62 -26.52 17.28 5.04
CA GLY A 62 -26.28 18.57 4.39
C GLY A 62 -24.83 18.77 3.97
N ASP A 63 -24.30 19.94 4.26
CA ASP A 63 -22.93 20.35 3.89
C ASP A 63 -21.82 19.60 4.65
N ASN A 64 -22.17 18.92 5.75
CA ASN A 64 -21.23 18.13 6.53
C ASN A 64 -21.00 16.72 5.99
N ARG A 65 -21.75 16.32 4.95
CA ARG A 65 -21.62 14.97 4.38
C ARG A 65 -20.23 14.74 3.78
N ILE A 66 -19.77 13.52 3.93
CA ILE A 66 -18.66 12.99 3.15
C ILE A 66 -19.15 12.89 1.69
N VAL A 67 -18.48 13.56 0.78
CA VAL A 67 -18.82 13.57 -0.65
C VAL A 67 -17.84 12.74 -1.49
N SER A 68 -16.67 12.45 -0.96
CA SER A 68 -15.71 11.54 -1.57
C SER A 68 -14.87 10.80 -0.53
N VAL A 69 -14.43 9.61 -0.90
CA VAL A 69 -13.46 8.81 -0.13
C VAL A 69 -12.37 8.32 -1.06
N THR A 70 -11.18 8.20 -0.54
CA THR A 70 -10.07 7.51 -1.23
C THR A 70 -9.78 6.23 -0.47
N LEU A 71 -10.05 5.09 -1.09
CA LEU A 71 -9.69 3.78 -0.56
C LEU A 71 -8.17 3.62 -0.60
N LYS A 72 -7.58 3.19 0.51
CA LYS A 72 -6.12 3.11 0.71
C LYS A 72 -5.65 1.65 0.81
N ASN A 73 -4.35 1.45 0.64
CA ASN A 73 -3.75 0.15 0.92
C ASN A 73 -3.99 -0.23 2.39
N THR A 74 -4.47 -1.44 2.60
CA THR A 74 -4.81 -1.99 3.91
C THR A 74 -3.61 -2.54 4.69
N GLU A 75 -2.47 -2.75 4.02
CA GLU A 75 -1.23 -3.18 4.67
C GLU A 75 -0.56 -2.00 5.39
N ILE A 76 -0.38 -2.13 6.69
CA ILE A 76 0.35 -1.16 7.50
C ILE A 76 1.79 -1.66 7.67
N ASN A 77 2.71 -0.95 7.03
CA ASN A 77 4.14 -1.24 7.11
C ASN A 77 4.75 -0.54 8.34
N ILE A 78 4.71 -1.19 9.49
CA ILE A 78 5.46 -0.73 10.64
C ILE A 78 6.92 -1.16 10.47
N ILE A 79 7.85 -0.20 10.59
CA ILE A 79 9.30 -0.37 10.35
C ILE A 79 10.00 -1.22 11.45
N PHE A 80 9.27 -1.86 12.32
CA PHE A 80 9.86 -2.71 13.37
C PHE A 80 9.96 -4.16 12.87
N PRO A 81 11.17 -4.71 12.65
CA PRO A 81 11.36 -6.03 12.04
C PRO A 81 10.73 -7.19 12.80
N GLN A 82 10.39 -6.99 14.07
CA GLN A 82 9.85 -8.03 14.97
C GLN A 82 8.35 -7.85 15.27
N VAL A 83 7.72 -6.77 14.77
CA VAL A 83 6.30 -6.52 15.00
C VAL A 83 5.50 -7.09 13.83
N LYS A 84 4.45 -7.85 14.18
CA LYS A 84 3.49 -8.40 13.21
C LYS A 84 2.98 -7.27 12.28
N THR A 85 3.01 -7.50 10.98
CA THR A 85 2.38 -6.58 10.01
C THR A 85 0.88 -6.58 10.26
N PHE A 86 0.30 -5.40 10.48
CA PHE A 86 -1.15 -5.27 10.59
C PHE A 86 -1.75 -5.13 9.20
N ARG A 87 -2.77 -5.92 8.95
CA ARG A 87 -3.62 -5.78 7.77
C ARG A 87 -4.99 -5.37 8.24
N LEU A 88 -5.49 -4.26 7.69
CA LEU A 88 -6.83 -3.77 7.93
C LEU A 88 -7.78 -4.34 6.87
N ASP A 89 -9.07 -4.45 7.18
CA ASP A 89 -10.04 -4.93 6.19
C ASP A 89 -10.32 -3.84 5.14
N ILE A 90 -10.76 -2.67 5.57
CA ILE A 90 -10.99 -1.53 4.68
C ILE A 90 -10.42 -0.26 5.31
N ARG A 91 -9.69 0.52 4.52
CA ARG A 91 -9.10 1.78 4.93
C ARG A 91 -9.44 2.87 3.92
N ALA A 92 -9.88 4.03 4.42
CA ALA A 92 -10.25 5.16 3.59
C ALA A 92 -9.83 6.50 4.21
N THR A 93 -9.58 7.48 3.35
CA THR A 93 -9.50 8.91 3.72
C THR A 93 -10.68 9.63 3.12
N THR A 94 -11.33 10.49 3.89
CA THR A 94 -12.57 11.18 3.51
C THR A 94 -12.31 12.61 3.06
N SER A 95 -13.25 13.20 2.31
CA SER A 95 -13.23 14.62 1.93
C SER A 95 -13.19 15.57 3.12
N ASN A 96 -13.63 15.12 4.29
CA ASN A 96 -13.63 15.91 5.52
C ASN A 96 -12.28 15.84 6.27
N GLY A 97 -11.25 15.21 5.66
CA GLY A 97 -9.87 15.17 6.16
C GLY A 97 -9.60 14.18 7.27
N PHE A 98 -10.52 13.25 7.58
CA PHE A 98 -10.25 12.18 8.54
C PHE A 98 -10.02 10.83 7.86
N SER A 99 -9.22 10.01 8.49
CA SER A 99 -8.96 8.64 8.06
C SER A 99 -9.82 7.66 8.85
N VAL A 100 -10.32 6.66 8.17
CA VAL A 100 -11.20 5.63 8.75
C VAL A 100 -10.63 4.25 8.45
N ASN A 101 -10.70 3.40 9.47
CA ASN A 101 -10.52 1.96 9.36
C ASN A 101 -11.85 1.28 9.69
N VAL A 102 -12.28 0.35 8.84
CA VAL A 102 -13.52 -0.45 9.06
C VAL A 102 -13.13 -1.92 9.06
N GLU A 103 -13.42 -2.59 10.17
CA GLU A 103 -13.06 -3.99 10.45
C GLU A 103 -14.30 -4.84 10.66
N MET A 104 -14.32 -6.04 10.10
CA MET A 104 -15.32 -7.07 10.38
C MET A 104 -14.70 -8.18 11.22
N GLN A 105 -15.33 -8.53 12.33
CA GLN A 105 -14.88 -9.58 13.23
C GLN A 105 -15.99 -10.59 13.50
N LYS A 106 -15.88 -11.77 12.91
CA LYS A 106 -16.84 -12.84 13.10
C LYS A 106 -16.64 -13.59 14.42
N ALA A 107 -15.40 -13.82 14.80
CA ALA A 107 -15.05 -14.55 16.03
C ALA A 107 -14.39 -13.62 17.06
N LYS A 108 -14.73 -13.84 18.33
CA LYS A 108 -14.13 -13.09 19.43
C LYS A 108 -12.72 -13.60 19.73
N HIS A 109 -11.75 -12.70 19.62
CA HIS A 109 -10.38 -12.96 20.08
C HIS A 109 -10.26 -12.75 21.60
N SER A 110 -9.47 -13.55 22.30
CA SER A 110 -9.29 -13.46 23.77
C SER A 110 -8.74 -12.10 24.23
N ARG A 111 -7.97 -11.41 23.37
CA ARG A 111 -7.41 -10.07 23.60
C ARG A 111 -7.96 -9.05 22.60
N PHE A 112 -9.28 -9.06 22.43
CA PHE A 112 -9.95 -8.23 21.43
C PHE A 112 -9.69 -6.73 21.64
N ILE A 113 -9.75 -6.23 22.87
CA ILE A 113 -9.54 -4.81 23.16
C ILE A 113 -8.09 -4.40 22.89
N GLU A 114 -7.12 -5.22 23.29
CA GLU A 114 -5.71 -4.97 23.02
C GLU A 114 -5.43 -4.97 21.52
N ARG A 115 -6.08 -5.85 20.77
CA ARG A 115 -6.00 -5.88 19.31
C ARG A 115 -6.52 -4.58 18.68
N ILE A 116 -7.69 -4.09 19.10
CA ILE A 116 -8.24 -2.80 18.66
C ILE A 116 -7.22 -1.68 18.90
N LEU A 117 -6.67 -1.60 20.10
CA LEU A 117 -5.73 -0.54 20.48
C LEU A 117 -4.44 -0.61 19.67
N LEU A 118 -3.88 -1.80 19.47
CA LEU A 118 -2.65 -2.00 18.69
C LEU A 118 -2.86 -1.67 17.22
N GLN A 119 -3.93 -2.17 16.60
CA GLN A 119 -4.24 -1.89 15.19
C GLN A 119 -4.52 -0.40 14.98
N HIS A 120 -5.26 0.24 15.87
CA HIS A 120 -5.54 1.66 15.75
C HIS A 120 -4.29 2.52 15.95
N SER A 121 -3.40 2.15 16.88
CA SER A 121 -2.11 2.84 17.06
C SER A 121 -1.25 2.77 15.80
N ALA A 122 -1.18 1.60 15.19
CA ALA A 122 -0.49 1.41 13.92
C ALA A 122 -1.13 2.24 12.79
N PHE A 123 -2.45 2.25 12.72
CA PHE A 123 -3.22 3.05 11.77
C PHE A 123 -3.01 4.56 11.95
N MET A 124 -2.98 5.05 13.19
CA MET A 124 -2.68 6.44 13.53
C MET A 124 -1.29 6.86 13.01
N ILE A 125 -0.27 6.03 13.30
CA ILE A 125 1.12 6.28 12.85
C ILE A 125 1.19 6.33 11.32
N GLN A 126 0.55 5.37 10.65
CA GLN A 126 0.51 5.33 9.18
C GLN A 126 -0.22 6.55 8.60
N SER A 127 -1.36 6.93 9.19
CA SER A 127 -2.12 8.11 8.75
C SER A 127 -1.34 9.41 8.97
N LYS A 128 -0.61 9.53 10.09
CA LYS A 128 0.31 10.64 10.34
C LYS A 128 1.43 10.70 9.31
N TYR A 129 2.06 9.57 9.02
CA TYR A 129 3.15 9.49 8.04
C TYR A 129 2.67 9.93 6.64
N GLU A 130 1.49 9.48 6.21
CA GLU A 130 0.92 9.85 4.91
C GLU A 130 0.55 11.33 4.87
N TRP A 131 -0.05 11.84 5.93
CA TRP A 131 -0.37 13.25 6.09
C TRP A 131 0.89 14.13 6.07
N ASP A 132 1.95 13.75 6.80
CA ASP A 132 3.23 14.46 6.78
C ASP A 132 3.86 14.48 5.39
N LYS A 133 3.78 13.36 4.66
CA LYS A 133 4.31 13.25 3.32
C LYS A 133 3.59 14.18 2.33
N GLU A 134 2.30 14.40 2.52
CA GLU A 134 1.49 15.29 1.70
C GLU A 134 1.77 16.77 2.03
N PHE A 135 1.83 17.14 3.32
CA PHE A 135 1.95 18.51 3.78
C PHE A 135 3.40 18.99 4.05
N LEU A 136 4.36 18.06 4.18
CA LEU A 136 5.74 18.36 4.52
C LEU A 136 6.73 18.00 3.38
N SER A 137 6.25 17.85 2.16
CA SER A 137 7.05 17.41 1.00
C SER A 137 8.08 18.42 0.54
N GLU A 138 7.92 19.71 0.83
CA GLU A 138 8.84 20.77 0.40
C GLU A 138 10.14 20.79 1.24
N PRO A 139 11.32 20.98 0.62
CA PRO A 139 12.59 21.09 1.34
C PRO A 139 12.59 22.26 2.34
N LYS A 140 13.07 22.03 3.57
CA LYS A 140 13.13 23.09 4.61
C LYS A 140 13.90 24.35 4.22
N CYS A 141 14.84 24.24 3.28
CA CYS A 141 15.65 25.36 2.82
C CYS A 141 14.88 26.39 1.95
N GLU A 142 13.74 25.99 1.40
CA GLU A 142 12.91 26.85 0.53
C GLU A 142 11.76 27.55 1.28
N LEU A 143 11.57 27.23 2.57
CA LEU A 143 10.49 27.76 3.39
C LEU A 143 10.89 29.08 4.07
N SER A 144 9.96 30.02 4.14
CA SER A 144 10.06 31.21 4.99
C SER A 144 10.13 30.87 6.48
N GLU A 145 10.49 31.82 7.33
CA GLU A 145 10.51 31.60 8.79
C GLU A 145 9.14 31.28 9.36
N GLU A 146 8.07 31.91 8.86
CA GLU A 146 6.69 31.66 9.27
C GLU A 146 6.24 30.25 8.87
N GLU A 147 6.59 29.79 7.68
CA GLU A 147 6.28 28.44 7.22
C GLU A 147 7.04 27.37 8.01
N ARG A 148 8.29 27.64 8.40
CA ARG A 148 9.06 26.77 9.29
C ARG A 148 8.44 26.64 10.67
N ALA A 149 8.04 27.78 11.26
CA ALA A 149 7.39 27.81 12.57
C ALA A 149 6.06 27.02 12.52
N ARG A 150 5.23 27.27 11.50
CA ARG A 150 3.99 26.51 11.28
C ARG A 150 4.23 25.03 11.09
N ARG A 151 5.29 24.65 10.37
CA ARG A 151 5.68 23.25 10.17
C ARG A 151 6.11 22.57 11.46
N ASP A 152 6.81 23.27 12.34
CA ASP A 152 7.22 22.75 13.64
C ASP A 152 6.01 22.57 14.58
N GLU A 153 5.01 23.44 14.53
CA GLU A 153 3.72 23.26 15.22
C GLU A 153 2.99 22.03 14.69
N LEU A 154 2.91 21.85 13.37
CA LEU A 154 2.27 20.71 12.71
C LEU A 154 2.97 19.38 12.97
N ARG A 155 4.21 19.38 13.46
CA ARG A 155 4.98 18.17 13.75
C ARG A 155 4.27 17.20 14.69
N TYR A 156 3.53 17.72 15.68
CA TYR A 156 2.76 16.93 16.64
C TYR A 156 1.27 16.88 16.30
N GLU A 157 0.84 17.56 15.24
CA GLU A 157 -0.52 17.45 14.72
C GLU A 157 -0.77 16.05 14.21
N ILE A 158 -1.88 15.42 14.66
CA ILE A 158 -2.33 14.14 14.15
C ILE A 158 -3.62 14.32 13.34
N PRO A 159 -3.75 13.72 12.16
CA PRO A 159 -5.03 13.71 11.46
C PRO A 159 -6.07 12.95 12.29
N PRO A 160 -7.34 13.34 12.24
CA PRO A 160 -8.39 12.57 12.90
C PRO A 160 -8.44 11.14 12.34
N THR A 161 -8.45 10.15 13.22
CA THR A 161 -8.52 8.73 12.88
C THR A 161 -9.64 8.04 13.63
N PHE A 162 -10.50 7.34 12.90
CA PHE A 162 -11.64 6.64 13.47
C PHE A 162 -11.59 5.16 13.11
N ALA A 163 -11.77 4.30 14.11
CA ALA A 163 -11.84 2.86 13.91
C ALA A 163 -13.28 2.38 14.12
N ILE A 164 -13.83 1.74 13.11
CA ILE A 164 -15.17 1.15 13.13
C ILE A 164 -15.00 -0.36 13.16
N TRP A 165 -15.55 -1.00 14.19
CA TRP A 165 -15.48 -2.45 14.37
C TRP A 165 -16.89 -3.03 14.37
N ILE A 166 -17.12 -3.97 13.46
CA ILE A 166 -18.40 -4.68 13.32
C ILE A 166 -18.17 -6.10 13.83
N CYS A 167 -18.83 -6.46 14.93
CA CYS A 167 -18.58 -7.70 15.65
C CYS A 167 -19.81 -8.62 15.60
N ASP A 168 -19.64 -9.86 15.15
CA ASP A 168 -20.66 -10.90 15.21
C ASP A 168 -20.60 -11.71 16.53
N PHE A 169 -20.22 -11.02 17.60
CA PHE A 169 -20.16 -11.54 18.98
C PHE A 169 -20.47 -10.43 19.98
N PRO A 170 -20.87 -10.80 21.24
CA PRO A 170 -21.12 -9.82 22.29
C PRO A 170 -19.88 -9.01 22.65
N VAL A 171 -19.94 -7.69 22.45
CA VAL A 171 -18.88 -6.75 22.85
C VAL A 171 -19.00 -6.49 24.36
N GLU A 172 -17.91 -6.72 25.09
CA GLU A 172 -17.87 -6.52 26.54
C GLU A 172 -18.14 -5.06 26.94
N LYS A 173 -18.82 -4.88 28.07
CA LYS A 173 -19.16 -3.55 28.63
C LYS A 173 -20.01 -2.68 27.69
N GLN A 174 -20.70 -3.28 26.72
CA GLN A 174 -21.59 -2.60 25.81
C GLN A 174 -23.02 -3.18 25.95
N GLU A 175 -23.99 -2.33 26.21
CA GLU A 175 -25.38 -2.72 26.41
C GLU A 175 -26.21 -2.59 25.12
N LYS A 176 -25.84 -1.68 24.23
CA LYS A 176 -26.52 -1.39 22.97
C LYS A 176 -25.75 -1.98 21.81
N TYR A 177 -26.40 -2.15 20.67
CA TYR A 177 -25.74 -2.63 19.46
C TYR A 177 -24.65 -1.69 18.93
N ARG A 178 -24.67 -0.40 19.32
CA ARG A 178 -23.68 0.62 18.97
C ARG A 178 -23.05 1.21 20.22
N GLY A 179 -21.74 1.16 20.30
CA GLY A 179 -20.95 1.84 21.31
C GLY A 179 -19.97 2.84 20.69
N THR A 180 -19.81 3.99 21.30
CA THR A 180 -18.77 4.97 20.92
C THR A 180 -17.79 5.10 22.07
N TRP A 181 -16.52 4.79 21.80
CA TRP A 181 -15.45 4.85 22.78
C TRP A 181 -14.46 5.95 22.40
N ALA A 182 -13.98 6.67 23.40
CA ALA A 182 -13.08 7.81 23.23
C ALA A 182 -12.11 7.90 24.43
N ILE A 183 -11.02 8.62 24.24
CA ILE A 183 -10.08 8.91 25.33
C ILE A 183 -10.72 9.97 26.25
N ARG A 184 -10.88 9.64 27.54
CA ARG A 184 -11.51 10.50 28.53
C ARG A 184 -10.63 10.62 29.77
N ASN A 185 -10.71 11.77 30.44
CA ASN A 185 -10.10 11.94 31.75
C ASN A 185 -10.97 11.30 32.84
N GLU A 186 -10.52 11.38 34.10
CA GLU A 186 -11.22 10.85 35.28
C GLU A 186 -12.60 11.49 35.54
N ARG A 187 -12.87 12.67 34.97
CA ARG A 187 -14.18 13.36 35.04
C ARG A 187 -15.10 12.99 33.87
N GLY A 188 -14.67 12.09 33.00
CA GLY A 188 -15.43 11.67 31.82
C GLY A 188 -15.38 12.66 30.66
N LEU A 189 -14.57 13.72 30.72
CA LEU A 189 -14.41 14.68 29.64
C LEU A 189 -13.53 14.11 28.52
N THR A 190 -13.94 14.28 27.28
CA THR A 190 -13.16 13.86 26.12
C THR A 190 -11.87 14.67 26.03
N VAL A 191 -10.73 13.99 25.96
CA VAL A 191 -9.39 14.60 25.89
C VAL A 191 -9.09 15.09 24.46
N THR A 192 -9.55 14.35 23.45
CA THR A 192 -9.37 14.67 22.03
C THR A 192 -10.50 14.09 21.20
N ASP A 193 -10.93 14.83 20.20
CA ASP A 193 -11.91 14.35 19.21
C ASP A 193 -11.26 13.66 18.01
N LYS A 194 -9.93 13.64 17.95
CA LYS A 194 -9.17 13.08 16.83
C LYS A 194 -9.07 11.56 16.84
N VAL A 195 -9.42 10.91 17.96
CA VAL A 195 -9.38 9.45 18.13
C VAL A 195 -10.71 8.96 18.65
N LYS A 196 -11.41 8.14 17.86
CA LYS A 196 -12.70 7.54 18.23
C LYS A 196 -12.77 6.10 17.75
N TYR A 197 -13.45 5.28 18.54
CA TYR A 197 -13.79 3.91 18.21
C TYR A 197 -15.32 3.78 18.18
N ILE A 198 -15.83 3.18 17.12
CA ILE A 198 -17.25 2.85 16.99
C ILE A 198 -17.34 1.34 16.91
N LEU A 199 -17.99 0.72 17.86
CA LEU A 199 -18.13 -0.72 17.93
C LEU A 199 -19.60 -1.12 17.73
N TYR A 200 -19.83 -1.97 16.77
CA TYR A 200 -21.13 -2.59 16.53
C TYR A 200 -21.13 -4.03 17.05
N ASP A 201 -22.10 -4.33 17.86
CA ASP A 201 -22.43 -5.67 18.33
C ASP A 201 -23.67 -6.16 17.55
N LEU A 202 -23.43 -6.93 16.50
CA LEU A 202 -24.51 -7.43 15.65
C LEU A 202 -25.42 -8.43 16.40
N THR A 203 -24.95 -9.07 17.46
CA THR A 203 -25.80 -9.97 18.26
C THR A 203 -26.91 -9.21 18.98
N ARG A 204 -26.68 -7.94 19.29
CA ARG A 204 -27.64 -7.02 19.93
C ARG A 204 -28.46 -6.20 18.93
N PHE A 205 -28.12 -6.23 17.64
CA PHE A 205 -28.89 -5.58 16.59
C PHE A 205 -30.07 -6.46 16.20
N ASN A 206 -31.21 -6.29 16.90
CA ASN A 206 -32.40 -7.12 16.73
C ASN A 206 -33.58 -6.36 16.09
N LYS A 207 -33.26 -5.34 15.27
CA LYS A 207 -34.29 -4.58 14.55
C LYS A 207 -34.87 -5.39 13.41
N LYS A 208 -36.21 -5.43 13.35
CA LYS A 208 -36.94 -6.01 12.22
C LYS A 208 -36.91 -5.04 11.04
N LEU A 209 -37.16 -5.54 9.83
CA LEU A 209 -37.14 -4.74 8.61
C LEU A 209 -38.06 -3.52 8.67
N ASP A 210 -39.27 -3.69 9.20
CA ASP A 210 -40.28 -2.63 9.36
C ASP A 210 -39.86 -1.53 10.35
N SER A 211 -38.85 -1.77 11.18
CA SER A 211 -38.32 -0.83 12.17
C SER A 211 -36.99 -0.16 11.78
N ILE A 212 -36.44 -0.48 10.62
CA ILE A 212 -35.25 0.15 10.06
C ILE A 212 -35.58 1.56 9.59
N ARG A 213 -34.83 2.56 10.06
CA ARG A 213 -35.09 3.98 9.75
C ARG A 213 -33.91 4.72 9.18
N THR A 214 -32.70 4.43 9.67
CA THR A 214 -31.48 5.16 9.31
C THR A 214 -30.64 4.40 8.31
N THR A 215 -29.78 5.14 7.57
CA THR A 215 -28.80 4.53 6.63
C THR A 215 -27.86 3.59 7.36
N GLU A 216 -27.39 3.95 8.57
CA GLU A 216 -26.60 3.07 9.44
C GLU A 216 -27.31 1.73 9.68
N GLU A 217 -28.58 1.78 10.07
CA GLU A 217 -29.37 0.56 10.35
C GLU A 217 -29.62 -0.31 9.11
N ARG A 218 -29.77 0.31 7.93
CA ARG A 218 -29.88 -0.42 6.66
C ARG A 218 -28.62 -1.24 6.39
N TRP A 219 -27.45 -0.63 6.51
CA TRP A 219 -26.17 -1.31 6.32
C TRP A 219 -25.94 -2.44 7.34
N LEU A 220 -26.23 -2.19 8.63
CA LEU A 220 -26.13 -3.22 9.68
C LEU A 220 -27.11 -4.38 9.46
N TYR A 221 -28.32 -4.08 9.00
CA TYR A 221 -29.31 -5.10 8.67
C TYR A 221 -28.81 -6.03 7.56
N LEU A 222 -28.31 -5.46 6.48
CA LEU A 222 -27.77 -6.22 5.35
C LEU A 222 -26.55 -7.05 5.77
N LEU A 223 -25.60 -6.47 6.50
CA LEU A 223 -24.43 -7.19 7.02
C LEU A 223 -24.85 -8.42 7.85
N LYS A 224 -25.84 -8.25 8.73
CA LYS A 224 -26.29 -9.32 9.62
C LYS A 224 -27.05 -10.44 8.90
N HIS A 225 -27.80 -10.11 7.85
CA HIS A 225 -28.78 -11.03 7.28
C HIS A 225 -28.41 -11.61 5.92
N ALA A 226 -27.51 -10.98 5.16
CA ALA A 226 -27.23 -11.35 3.77
C ALA A 226 -26.82 -12.83 3.61
N GLY A 227 -25.92 -13.33 4.42
CA GLY A 227 -25.41 -14.70 4.31
C GLY A 227 -26.46 -15.82 4.54
N LYS A 228 -27.70 -15.45 4.96
CA LYS A 228 -28.78 -16.40 5.28
C LYS A 228 -30.09 -16.08 4.58
N ALA A 229 -30.13 -15.02 3.77
CA ALA A 229 -31.35 -14.55 3.14
C ALA A 229 -31.50 -15.09 1.72
N ASP A 230 -32.72 -15.39 1.30
CA ASP A 230 -33.05 -15.70 -0.09
C ASP A 230 -33.27 -14.41 -0.90
N SER A 231 -33.68 -13.33 -0.23
CA SER A 231 -33.82 -11.99 -0.81
C SER A 231 -33.52 -10.90 0.21
N LEU A 232 -32.95 -9.80 -0.24
CA LEU A 232 -32.59 -8.64 0.58
C LEU A 232 -33.37 -7.40 0.13
N PRO A 233 -33.81 -6.52 1.07
CA PRO A 233 -34.41 -5.25 0.74
C PRO A 233 -33.34 -4.28 0.23
N ASP A 234 -33.64 -3.55 -0.85
CA ASP A 234 -32.76 -2.49 -1.38
C ASP A 234 -33.06 -1.11 -0.76
N PHE A 235 -34.11 -1.00 0.02
CA PHE A 235 -34.56 0.21 0.70
C PHE A 235 -34.80 1.42 -0.22
N ASP A 236 -35.08 1.18 -1.51
CA ASP A 236 -35.18 2.22 -2.55
C ASP A 236 -33.90 3.09 -2.65
N ASP A 237 -32.74 2.49 -2.38
CA ASP A 237 -31.42 3.12 -2.38
C ASP A 237 -30.52 2.43 -3.42
N SER A 238 -30.14 3.17 -4.46
CA SER A 238 -29.35 2.62 -5.56
C SER A 238 -27.95 2.15 -5.13
N VAL A 239 -27.34 2.83 -4.15
CA VAL A 239 -26.00 2.45 -3.63
C VAL A 239 -26.09 1.13 -2.88
N ILE A 240 -27.14 0.96 -2.07
CA ILE A 240 -27.43 -0.31 -1.37
C ILE A 240 -27.76 -1.41 -2.37
N SER A 241 -28.60 -1.12 -3.37
CA SER A 241 -28.93 -2.08 -4.43
C SER A 241 -27.68 -2.59 -5.16
N ASP A 242 -26.75 -1.71 -5.48
CA ASP A 242 -25.48 -2.10 -6.14
C ASP A 242 -24.55 -2.87 -5.19
N ALA A 243 -24.55 -2.55 -3.91
CA ALA A 243 -23.81 -3.33 -2.92
C ALA A 243 -24.37 -4.76 -2.77
N ILE A 244 -25.69 -4.92 -2.76
CA ILE A 244 -26.35 -6.24 -2.76
C ILE A 244 -26.02 -7.05 -4.01
N LYS A 245 -26.00 -6.42 -5.20
CA LYS A 245 -25.62 -7.09 -6.45
C LYS A 245 -24.21 -7.67 -6.39
N ARG A 246 -23.26 -6.99 -5.72
CA ARG A 246 -21.91 -7.49 -5.54
C ARG A 246 -21.81 -8.74 -4.65
N LEU A 247 -22.85 -9.01 -3.85
CA LEU A 247 -22.93 -10.23 -3.04
C LEU A 247 -23.63 -11.40 -3.77
N LEU A 248 -24.27 -11.20 -4.92
CA LEU A 248 -24.96 -12.27 -5.63
C LEU A 248 -23.99 -13.37 -6.05
N VAL A 249 -24.22 -14.58 -5.56
CA VAL A 249 -23.38 -15.76 -5.85
C VAL A 249 -23.37 -16.08 -7.33
N ASP A 250 -24.50 -15.97 -8.00
CA ASP A 250 -24.66 -16.28 -9.44
C ASP A 250 -23.78 -15.41 -10.35
N SER A 251 -23.48 -14.17 -9.93
CA SER A 251 -22.66 -13.22 -10.69
C SER A 251 -21.27 -13.01 -10.09
N ALA A 252 -20.99 -13.61 -8.94
CA ALA A 252 -19.72 -13.45 -8.26
C ALA A 252 -18.58 -14.12 -9.04
N PRO A 253 -17.39 -13.50 -9.11
CA PRO A 253 -16.21 -14.18 -9.62
C PRO A 253 -15.91 -15.45 -8.80
N ASP A 254 -15.54 -16.54 -9.48
CA ASP A 254 -15.18 -17.82 -8.82
C ASP A 254 -14.12 -17.64 -7.73
N LYS A 255 -13.17 -16.75 -7.96
CA LYS A 255 -12.14 -16.39 -6.99
C LYS A 255 -12.71 -15.88 -5.68
N LEU A 256 -13.75 -15.04 -5.71
CA LEU A 256 -14.38 -14.49 -4.52
C LEU A 256 -15.05 -15.59 -3.68
N ILE A 257 -15.74 -16.51 -4.35
CA ILE A 257 -16.40 -17.65 -3.68
C ILE A 257 -15.35 -18.56 -3.03
N ARG A 258 -14.22 -18.81 -3.70
CA ARG A 258 -13.11 -19.61 -3.14
C ARG A 258 -12.42 -18.91 -1.97
N GLU A 259 -12.23 -17.60 -2.05
CA GLU A 259 -11.67 -16.82 -0.94
C GLU A 259 -12.59 -16.91 0.28
N GLN A 260 -13.90 -16.76 0.10
CA GLN A 260 -14.86 -16.95 1.20
C GLN A 260 -14.86 -18.38 1.74
N ALA A 261 -14.83 -19.40 0.88
CA ALA A 261 -14.76 -20.78 1.32
C ALA A 261 -13.54 -21.02 2.21
N ARG A 262 -12.42 -20.44 1.86
CA ARG A 262 -11.18 -20.47 2.66
C ARG A 262 -11.33 -19.75 3.98
N ASP A 263 -11.89 -18.53 3.99
CA ASP A 263 -12.15 -17.75 5.21
C ASP A 263 -13.09 -18.49 6.17
N MET A 264 -13.98 -19.34 5.65
CA MET A 264 -14.91 -20.15 6.46
C MET A 264 -14.26 -21.39 7.08
N VAL A 265 -13.22 -21.93 6.45
CA VAL A 265 -12.54 -23.17 6.87
C VAL A 265 -11.34 -22.90 7.78
N LEU A 266 -10.66 -21.78 7.57
CA LEU A 266 -9.47 -21.41 8.33
C LEU A 266 -9.84 -20.67 9.62
N THR A 267 -9.12 -21.02 10.69
CA THR A 267 -9.18 -20.23 11.92
C THR A 267 -8.54 -18.85 11.71
N GLU A 268 -8.89 -17.89 12.54
CA GLU A 268 -8.32 -16.55 12.49
C GLU A 268 -6.78 -16.56 12.59
N GLU A 269 -6.22 -17.46 13.40
CA GLU A 269 -4.77 -17.64 13.54
C GLU A 269 -4.12 -18.15 12.25
N GLU A 270 -4.77 -19.05 11.55
CA GLU A 270 -4.30 -19.60 10.27
C GLU A 270 -4.41 -18.56 9.15
N LEU A 271 -5.47 -17.79 9.11
CA LEU A 271 -5.62 -16.66 8.18
C LEU A 271 -4.52 -15.60 8.40
N ASP A 272 -4.24 -15.27 9.65
CA ASP A 272 -3.16 -14.38 10.03
C ASP A 272 -1.78 -14.92 9.61
N HIS A 273 -1.54 -16.22 9.79
CA HIS A 273 -0.30 -16.86 9.38
C HIS A 273 -0.11 -16.82 7.86
N LEU A 274 -1.15 -17.14 7.09
CA LEU A 274 -1.14 -17.06 5.63
C LEU A 274 -0.92 -15.63 5.13
N ALA A 275 -1.55 -14.65 5.78
CA ALA A 275 -1.34 -13.24 5.45
C ALA A 275 0.11 -12.81 5.70
N ALA A 276 0.69 -13.22 6.83
CA ALA A 276 2.09 -12.94 7.16
C ALA A 276 3.06 -13.59 6.16
N MET A 277 2.80 -14.82 5.73
CA MET A 277 3.59 -15.51 4.71
C MET A 277 3.55 -14.79 3.36
N LYS A 278 2.38 -14.35 2.90
CA LYS A 278 2.23 -13.58 1.64
C LYS A 278 3.01 -12.27 1.67
N VAL A 279 2.95 -11.54 2.80
CA VAL A 279 3.70 -10.29 2.98
C VAL A 279 5.21 -10.56 2.96
N ARG A 280 5.66 -11.64 3.61
CA ARG A 280 7.08 -12.03 3.62
C ARG A 280 7.57 -12.38 2.23
N ALA A 281 6.86 -13.22 1.49
CA ALA A 281 7.20 -13.61 0.13
C ALA A 281 7.28 -12.38 -0.81
N ARG A 282 6.34 -11.43 -0.67
CA ARG A 282 6.36 -10.18 -1.44
C ARG A 282 7.58 -9.30 -1.12
N ARG A 283 7.96 -9.20 0.16
CA ARG A 283 9.16 -8.45 0.58
C ARG A 283 10.44 -9.09 0.06
N GLU A 284 10.53 -10.42 0.14
CA GLU A 284 11.67 -11.20 -0.36
C GLU A 284 11.78 -10.99 -1.88
N GLY A 285 10.72 -11.17 -2.65
CA GLY A 285 10.72 -10.92 -4.09
C GLY A 285 11.07 -9.48 -4.49
N LEU A 286 10.59 -8.48 -3.71
CA LEU A 286 10.95 -7.09 -3.96
C LEU A 286 12.44 -6.84 -3.65
N ALA A 287 12.96 -7.43 -2.58
CA ALA A 287 14.37 -7.29 -2.21
C ALA A 287 15.29 -7.97 -3.23
N GLU A 288 14.92 -9.15 -3.72
CA GLU A 288 15.64 -9.85 -4.79
C GLU A 288 15.63 -9.04 -6.10
N GLY A 289 14.48 -8.59 -6.57
CA GLY A 289 14.37 -7.77 -7.78
C GLY A 289 15.16 -6.45 -7.68
N LEU A 290 15.19 -5.83 -6.49
CA LEU A 290 15.98 -4.63 -6.26
C LEU A 290 17.49 -4.93 -6.26
N ALA A 291 17.90 -6.09 -5.72
CA ALA A 291 19.28 -6.52 -5.70
C ALA A 291 19.78 -6.88 -7.11
N GLU A 292 18.98 -7.61 -7.87
CA GLU A 292 19.27 -7.94 -9.27
C GLU A 292 19.37 -6.68 -10.15
N GLY A 293 18.39 -5.79 -10.10
CA GLY A 293 18.42 -4.54 -10.87
C GLY A 293 19.60 -3.63 -10.51
N ARG A 294 20.03 -3.61 -9.23
CA ARG A 294 21.26 -2.90 -8.83
C ARG A 294 22.52 -3.58 -9.33
N ALA A 295 22.56 -4.91 -9.40
CA ALA A 295 23.71 -5.65 -9.90
C ALA A 295 23.83 -5.47 -11.41
N GLU A 296 22.75 -5.58 -12.17
CA GLU A 296 22.70 -5.33 -13.60
C GLU A 296 23.11 -3.90 -13.95
N GLY A 297 22.50 -2.90 -13.32
CA GLY A 297 22.85 -1.49 -13.57
C GLY A 297 24.31 -1.14 -13.24
N ARG A 298 24.91 -1.79 -12.22
CA ARG A 298 26.36 -1.63 -11.96
C ARG A 298 27.21 -2.30 -13.04
N ALA A 299 26.81 -3.48 -13.50
CA ALA A 299 27.55 -4.21 -14.52
C ALA A 299 27.52 -3.44 -15.87
N GLU A 300 26.35 -2.92 -16.25
CA GLU A 300 26.19 -2.09 -17.45
C GLU A 300 26.99 -0.79 -17.35
N GLY A 301 26.86 -0.03 -16.27
CA GLY A 301 27.61 1.21 -16.07
C GLY A 301 29.13 1.01 -16.02
N HIS A 302 29.60 -0.13 -15.49
CA HIS A 302 31.03 -0.49 -15.56
C HIS A 302 31.48 -0.92 -16.96
N ALA A 303 30.61 -1.52 -17.76
CA ALA A 303 30.92 -1.90 -19.13
C ALA A 303 30.99 -0.67 -20.03
N GLU A 304 30.00 0.22 -19.93
CA GLU A 304 29.95 1.50 -20.67
C GLU A 304 31.14 2.40 -20.32
N GLY A 305 31.39 2.66 -19.04
CA GLY A 305 32.51 3.51 -18.60
C GLY A 305 33.87 2.96 -19.03
N ARG A 306 34.02 1.62 -19.10
CA ARG A 306 35.27 1.00 -19.64
C ARG A 306 35.37 1.14 -21.16
N ALA A 307 34.22 1.09 -21.88
CA ALA A 307 34.21 1.26 -23.31
C ALA A 307 34.54 2.71 -23.70
N GLU A 308 33.90 3.67 -23.04
CA GLU A 308 34.18 5.11 -23.23
C GLU A 308 35.61 5.49 -22.90
N GLY A 309 36.10 5.11 -21.72
CA GLY A 309 37.50 5.41 -21.32
C GLY A 309 38.54 4.77 -22.23
N ARG A 310 38.26 3.58 -22.81
CA ARG A 310 39.12 3.00 -23.85
C ARG A 310 39.06 3.74 -25.17
N ALA A 311 37.91 4.27 -25.54
CA ALA A 311 37.73 5.02 -26.76
C ALA A 311 38.44 6.39 -26.67
N GLU A 312 38.23 7.09 -25.58
CA GLU A 312 38.90 8.35 -25.27
C GLU A 312 40.43 8.19 -25.21
N GLY A 313 40.96 7.24 -24.41
CA GLY A 313 42.37 7.02 -24.30
C GLY A 313 43.03 6.60 -25.62
N ARG A 314 42.32 5.90 -26.51
CA ARG A 314 42.81 5.58 -27.87
C ARG A 314 42.83 6.83 -28.76
N ALA A 315 41.84 7.71 -28.62
CA ALA A 315 41.78 8.94 -29.40
C ALA A 315 42.88 9.92 -28.97
N GLU A 316 43.05 10.11 -27.67
CA GLU A 316 44.13 10.93 -27.11
C GLU A 316 45.51 10.38 -27.47
N GLY A 317 45.80 9.09 -27.25
CA GLY A 317 47.08 8.47 -27.58
C GLY A 317 47.38 8.51 -29.08
N ARG A 318 46.39 8.46 -29.98
CA ARG A 318 46.60 8.67 -31.40
C ARG A 318 46.95 10.11 -31.73
N ALA A 319 46.25 11.07 -31.09
CA ALA A 319 46.53 12.50 -31.30
C ALA A 319 47.91 12.90 -30.80
N GLU A 320 48.30 12.43 -29.62
CA GLU A 320 49.68 12.61 -29.11
C GLU A 320 50.73 11.95 -29.95
N GLY A 321 50.56 10.68 -30.35
CA GLY A 321 51.51 9.96 -31.18
C GLY A 321 51.67 10.56 -32.59
N LEU A 322 50.61 11.14 -33.15
CA LEU A 322 50.70 11.90 -34.42
C LEU A 322 51.48 13.19 -34.23
N ALA A 323 51.22 13.94 -33.17
CA ALA A 323 51.91 15.19 -32.85
C ALA A 323 53.44 14.97 -32.57
N GLU A 324 53.77 13.94 -31.78
CA GLU A 324 55.15 13.55 -31.52
C GLU A 324 55.84 13.04 -32.82
N GLY A 325 55.17 12.21 -33.59
CA GLY A 325 55.69 11.68 -34.86
C GLY A 325 55.99 12.79 -35.87
N GLU A 326 55.14 13.78 -35.96
CA GLU A 326 55.33 14.96 -36.80
C GLU A 326 56.48 15.84 -36.31
N SER A 327 56.57 16.08 -34.98
CA SER A 327 57.66 16.86 -34.40
C SER A 327 59.02 16.18 -34.62
N ASN A 328 59.10 14.89 -34.34
CA ASN A 328 60.30 14.08 -34.59
C ASN A 328 60.69 13.99 -36.07
N GLY A 329 59.70 13.98 -36.98
CA GLY A 329 59.87 14.04 -38.42
C GLY A 329 60.51 15.35 -38.89
N ILE A 330 59.99 16.47 -38.34
CA ILE A 330 60.55 17.82 -38.63
C ILE A 330 61.98 17.94 -38.13
N ASP A 331 62.25 17.51 -36.90
CA ASP A 331 63.59 17.57 -36.29
C ASP A 331 64.60 16.73 -37.10
N LYS A 332 64.24 15.51 -37.49
CA LYS A 332 65.09 14.67 -38.33
C LYS A 332 65.33 15.30 -39.71
N SER A 333 64.36 15.93 -40.32
CA SER A 333 64.50 16.60 -41.59
C SER A 333 65.46 17.81 -41.46
N LEU A 334 65.37 18.58 -40.39
CA LEU A 334 66.27 19.70 -40.11
C LEU A 334 67.69 19.22 -39.88
N ASP A 335 67.93 18.09 -39.21
CA ASP A 335 69.25 17.50 -39.03
C ASP A 335 69.84 17.02 -40.35
N VAL A 336 69.09 16.44 -41.26
CA VAL A 336 69.56 16.09 -42.61
C VAL A 336 69.97 17.32 -43.38
N PHE A 337 69.18 18.41 -43.35
CA PHE A 337 69.51 19.64 -44.00
C PHE A 337 70.79 20.32 -43.41
N ARG A 338 71.00 20.23 -42.08
CA ARG A 338 72.29 20.66 -41.44
C ARG A 338 73.43 19.87 -41.98
N SER A 339 73.28 18.54 -42.10
CA SER A 339 74.34 17.66 -42.63
C SER A 339 74.72 17.97 -44.11
N LEU A 340 73.78 18.51 -44.85
CA LEU A 340 73.98 18.92 -46.25
C LEU A 340 74.56 20.34 -46.39
N GLY A 341 74.87 21.03 -45.31
CA GLY A 341 75.54 22.35 -45.28
C GLY A 341 74.58 23.54 -45.47
N VAL A 342 73.34 23.38 -45.20
CA VAL A 342 72.34 24.49 -45.17
C VAL A 342 72.59 25.35 -43.93
N SER A 343 72.65 26.66 -44.11
CA SER A 343 72.91 27.58 -43.01
C SER A 343 71.78 27.62 -41.96
N ASP A 344 72.14 27.80 -40.68
CA ASP A 344 71.13 27.84 -39.60
C ASP A 344 70.04 28.91 -39.80
N ASP A 345 70.33 30.01 -40.45
CA ASP A 345 69.36 31.07 -40.77
C ASP A 345 68.27 30.61 -41.80
N MET A 346 68.62 29.75 -42.72
CA MET A 346 67.71 29.13 -43.67
C MET A 346 66.88 28.04 -43.01
N LEU A 347 67.44 27.24 -42.12
CA LEU A 347 66.73 26.21 -41.33
C LEU A 347 65.68 26.79 -40.39
N GLU A 348 65.99 27.95 -39.78
CA GLU A 348 65.05 28.67 -38.92
C GLU A 348 63.87 29.23 -39.72
N LYS A 349 64.09 29.73 -40.94
CA LYS A 349 63.02 30.20 -41.81
C LYS A 349 62.11 29.04 -42.28
N GLU A 350 62.69 27.89 -42.65
CA GLU A 350 61.96 26.71 -43.10
C GLU A 350 61.14 26.09 -41.97
N SER A 351 61.71 26.05 -40.74
CA SER A 351 61.00 25.62 -39.52
C SER A 351 59.77 26.49 -39.23
N LYS A 352 59.90 27.83 -39.41
CA LYS A 352 58.76 28.79 -39.26
C LYS A 352 57.71 28.63 -40.33
N ILE A 353 58.08 28.31 -41.57
CA ILE A 353 57.15 28.06 -42.67
C ILE A 353 56.39 26.74 -42.47
N LEU A 354 57.07 25.67 -42.05
CA LEU A 354 56.45 24.39 -41.71
C LEU A 354 55.53 24.47 -40.50
N ALA A 355 55.86 25.26 -39.53
CA ALA A 355 54.99 25.55 -38.39
C ALA A 355 53.77 26.43 -38.76
N SER A 356 53.90 27.33 -39.76
CA SER A 356 52.79 28.21 -40.21
C SER A 356 51.85 27.60 -41.22
N SER A 357 52.27 26.53 -41.93
CA SER A 357 51.40 25.79 -42.88
C SER A 357 50.37 24.87 -42.21
N LYS A 358 50.30 24.88 -40.90
CA LYS A 358 49.35 24.10 -40.06
C LYS A 358 48.12 24.91 -39.54
N LYS A 359 47.78 26.02 -40.16
CA LYS A 359 46.54 26.70 -39.86
C LYS A 359 45.48 26.43 -40.91
#